data_60b0a4766f4a5f2cd9ce0f42b5f31913
#
_entry.id   60b0a4766f4a5f2cd9ce0f42b5f31913
#
_cell.length_a   1.000
_cell.length_b   1.000
_cell.length_c   1.000
_cell.angle_alpha   90.00
_cell.angle_beta   90.00
_cell.angle_gamma   90.00
#
_symmetry.space_group_name_H-M   'P 1'
#
loop_
_entity.id
_entity.type
_entity.pdbx_description
1 polymer ?
#
loop_
_entity_poly.entity_id
_entity_poly.type
_entity_poly.pdbx_seq_one_letter_code
_entity_poly.pdbx_strand_id
1 'polypeptide(L)'
;SPSSAASDVYKRQKLQIPHTEEALEKKIQKTLHLKKGDSFTYRIHRQSLDARRKPELFYVYTVDVTVSNENAVLKHCKGNIQKVEEKHYQIPSHGTEILNARPVVIGSGPAGLFCAYLLALEGYRPLVLERGACVEERKKDEDRFWETGVLDTSSNVQFGEGGAGTFSDGKLNTLVKDKTGRNRFVLETFVKFGADKDILYAHKPHIGTDVLIDVVSQMRQEIISLGGEFCFHTQVTDIDLNSKTLKVVHNTKDTSEDTISAGAAVFAIGHSARCLLYTSDAADDG
;
A
#
# COMPACT_ATOMS: atom_id res chain seq x y z
N SER A 1 21.78 -2.29 20.72
CA SER A 1 21.73 -2.67 19.30
C SER A 1 22.75 -1.87 18.52
N PRO A 2 23.61 -2.48 17.67
CA PRO A 2 24.51 -1.70 16.83
C PRO A 2 23.69 -1.01 15.75
N SER A 3 23.76 0.29 15.69
CA SER A 3 23.25 1.11 14.60
C SER A 3 24.05 0.76 13.34
N SER A 4 23.50 -0.08 12.48
CA SER A 4 24.03 -0.26 11.13
C SER A 4 23.67 0.99 10.34
N ALA A 5 24.58 1.94 10.28
CA ALA A 5 24.47 3.04 9.33
C ALA A 5 24.62 2.45 7.92
N ALA A 6 23.52 2.30 7.20
CA ALA A 6 23.55 1.96 5.80
C ALA A 6 24.03 3.19 5.01
N SER A 7 25.14 3.08 4.30
CA SER A 7 25.55 4.12 3.36
C SER A 7 25.02 3.78 1.99
N ASP A 8 24.09 4.60 1.53
CA ASP A 8 23.52 4.48 0.21
C ASP A 8 24.39 5.19 -0.84
N VAL A 9 24.75 4.43 -1.86
CA VAL A 9 25.56 4.93 -2.95
C VAL A 9 24.67 5.20 -4.15
N TYR A 10 24.41 6.47 -4.39
CA TYR A 10 23.59 6.92 -5.50
C TYR A 10 24.40 6.97 -6.79
N LYS A 11 24.37 5.92 -7.63
CA LYS A 11 24.90 6.00 -9.00
C LYS A 11 24.03 5.23 -9.98
N ARG A 12 23.70 5.87 -11.11
CA ARG A 12 23.02 5.21 -12.22
C ARG A 12 23.95 4.17 -12.84
N GLN A 13 23.71 2.90 -12.53
CA GLN A 13 24.40 1.76 -13.12
C GLN A 13 23.64 1.32 -14.37
N LYS A 14 24.27 1.41 -15.53
CA LYS A 14 23.67 1.01 -16.80
C LYS A 14 24.19 -0.37 -17.21
N LEU A 15 23.27 -1.33 -17.42
CA LEU A 15 23.57 -2.69 -17.86
C LEU A 15 22.72 -3.05 -19.07
N GLN A 16 23.31 -3.70 -20.06
CA GLN A 16 22.60 -4.17 -21.24
C GLN A 16 21.61 -5.29 -20.88
N ILE A 17 20.52 -5.36 -21.60
CA ILE A 17 19.51 -6.41 -21.44
C ILE A 17 19.72 -7.46 -22.53
N PRO A 18 19.77 -8.76 -22.17
CA PRO A 18 19.72 -9.34 -20.81
C PRO A 18 21.07 -9.25 -20.08
N HIS A 19 21.04 -9.34 -18.75
CA HIS A 19 22.22 -9.50 -17.90
C HIS A 19 21.90 -10.34 -16.67
N THR A 20 22.95 -10.83 -16.01
CA THR A 20 22.83 -11.61 -14.76
C THR A 20 22.98 -10.72 -13.53
N GLU A 21 22.61 -11.23 -12.37
CA GLU A 21 22.78 -10.55 -11.08
C GLU A 21 24.26 -10.30 -10.79
N GLU A 22 25.14 -11.27 -11.10
CA GLU A 22 26.59 -11.13 -10.96
C GLU A 22 27.16 -9.98 -11.80
N ALA A 23 26.53 -9.64 -12.94
CA ALA A 23 26.93 -8.50 -13.75
C ALA A 23 26.65 -7.17 -13.03
N LEU A 24 25.55 -7.08 -12.30
CA LEU A 24 25.22 -5.93 -11.45
C LEU A 24 26.19 -5.84 -10.27
N GLU A 25 26.45 -6.94 -9.57
CA GLU A 25 27.42 -7.00 -8.46
C GLU A 25 28.82 -6.57 -8.88
N LYS A 26 29.34 -7.14 -9.98
CA LYS A 26 30.63 -6.74 -10.55
C LYS A 26 30.67 -5.24 -10.89
N LYS A 27 29.57 -4.71 -11.39
CA LYS A 27 29.44 -3.29 -11.71
C LYS A 27 29.49 -2.42 -10.44
N ILE A 28 28.82 -2.85 -9.37
CA ILE A 28 28.85 -2.21 -8.06
C ILE A 28 30.26 -2.22 -7.49
N GLN A 29 30.90 -3.39 -7.42
CA GLN A 29 32.28 -3.54 -6.93
C GLN A 29 33.25 -2.61 -7.65
N LYS A 30 33.20 -2.60 -8.99
CA LYS A 30 34.06 -1.74 -9.82
C LYS A 30 33.78 -0.25 -9.56
N THR A 31 32.52 0.11 -9.38
CA THR A 31 32.12 1.52 -9.18
C THR A 31 32.56 2.04 -7.82
N LEU A 32 32.50 1.19 -6.80
CA LEU A 32 32.88 1.53 -5.42
C LEU A 32 34.35 1.29 -5.13
N HIS A 33 35.12 0.83 -6.13
CA HIS A 33 36.53 0.46 -5.98
C HIS A 33 36.76 -0.54 -4.84
N LEU A 34 35.81 -1.47 -4.62
CA LEU A 34 35.95 -2.51 -3.61
C LEU A 34 37.03 -3.51 -3.99
N LYS A 35 37.81 -3.97 -3.02
CA LYS A 35 38.84 -4.99 -3.25
C LYS A 35 38.21 -6.37 -3.38
N LYS A 36 38.94 -7.30 -4.05
CA LYS A 36 38.54 -8.70 -4.14
C LYS A 36 38.51 -9.29 -2.72
N GLY A 37 37.33 -9.66 -2.23
CA GLY A 37 37.13 -10.17 -0.85
C GLY A 37 36.42 -9.20 0.09
N ASP A 38 36.23 -7.93 -0.27
CA ASP A 38 35.38 -7.03 0.50
C ASP A 38 33.93 -7.52 0.46
N SER A 39 33.33 -7.71 1.61
CA SER A 39 31.92 -8.04 1.72
C SER A 39 31.06 -6.79 1.58
N PHE A 40 29.99 -6.89 0.80
CA PHE A 40 28.98 -5.87 0.70
C PHE A 40 27.61 -6.52 0.49
N THR A 41 26.57 -5.81 0.86
CA THR A 41 25.20 -6.14 0.48
C THR A 41 24.60 -4.97 -0.29
N TYR A 42 23.65 -5.25 -1.16
CA TYR A 42 22.99 -4.19 -1.91
C TYR A 42 21.48 -4.43 -2.00
N ARG A 43 20.76 -3.35 -2.21
CA ARG A 43 19.34 -3.34 -2.50
C ARG A 43 19.12 -2.47 -3.74
N ILE A 44 18.28 -2.92 -4.65
CA ILE A 44 17.85 -2.10 -5.76
C ILE A 44 16.84 -1.09 -5.25
N HIS A 45 17.19 0.19 -5.28
CA HIS A 45 16.32 1.30 -4.93
C HIS A 45 15.40 1.66 -6.09
N ARG A 46 15.92 1.63 -7.32
CA ARG A 46 15.16 1.94 -8.54
C ARG A 46 15.76 1.24 -9.76
N GLN A 47 14.87 0.72 -10.61
CA GLN A 47 15.18 0.19 -11.93
C GLN A 47 14.39 0.96 -12.98
N SER A 48 15.03 1.43 -14.04
CA SER A 48 14.41 2.13 -15.16
C SER A 48 14.90 1.56 -16.47
N LEU A 49 14.05 1.52 -17.48
CA LEU A 49 14.43 1.12 -18.85
C LEU A 49 14.98 2.33 -19.60
N ASP A 50 16.18 2.18 -20.20
CA ASP A 50 16.74 3.12 -21.15
C ASP A 50 16.70 2.52 -22.57
N ALA A 51 15.73 2.96 -23.36
CA ALA A 51 15.49 2.53 -24.76
C ALA A 51 15.74 3.67 -25.77
N ARG A 52 16.55 4.67 -25.43
CA ARG A 52 16.81 5.84 -26.30
C ARG A 52 17.65 5.52 -27.54
N ARG A 53 18.38 4.40 -27.51
CA ARG A 53 19.26 3.96 -28.60
C ARG A 53 18.88 2.55 -29.08
N LYS A 54 17.69 2.41 -29.64
CA LYS A 54 17.23 1.14 -30.22
C LYS A 54 18.20 0.71 -31.35
N PRO A 55 18.51 -0.61 -31.51
CA PRO A 55 17.88 -1.74 -30.78
C PRO A 55 18.48 -2.03 -29.39
N GLU A 56 19.50 -1.30 -28.96
CA GLU A 56 20.15 -1.54 -27.67
C GLU A 56 19.23 -1.09 -26.49
N LEU A 57 18.90 -2.02 -25.63
CA LEU A 57 18.12 -1.79 -24.43
C LEU A 57 18.99 -1.95 -23.19
N PHE A 58 18.80 -1.07 -22.23
CA PHE A 58 19.54 -1.10 -20.97
C PHE A 58 18.62 -0.92 -19.79
N TYR A 59 18.91 -1.61 -18.70
CA TYR A 59 18.42 -1.21 -17.39
C TYR A 59 19.37 -0.21 -16.75
N VAL A 60 18.79 0.79 -16.11
CA VAL A 60 19.49 1.79 -15.30
C VAL A 60 19.07 1.62 -13.86
N TYR A 61 20.00 1.21 -13.03
CA TYR A 61 19.80 0.94 -11.61
C TYR A 61 20.25 2.11 -10.74
N THR A 62 19.50 2.38 -9.70
CA THR A 62 19.96 3.06 -8.51
C THR A 62 20.01 2.01 -7.42
N VAL A 63 21.12 1.88 -6.73
CA VAL A 63 21.32 0.85 -5.69
C VAL A 63 21.77 1.47 -4.40
N ASP A 64 21.24 0.95 -3.31
CA ASP A 64 21.69 1.22 -1.96
C ASP A 64 22.69 0.12 -1.58
N VAL A 65 23.91 0.48 -1.18
CA VAL A 65 24.95 -0.50 -0.91
C VAL A 65 25.48 -0.32 0.52
N THR A 66 25.47 -1.40 1.29
CA THR A 66 26.07 -1.44 2.62
C THR A 66 27.47 -2.03 2.54
N VAL A 67 28.45 -1.31 3.04
CA VAL A 67 29.87 -1.71 3.06
C VAL A 67 30.45 -1.58 4.47
N SER A 68 31.48 -2.38 4.79
CA SER A 68 32.13 -2.36 6.10
C SER A 68 32.90 -1.07 6.39
N ASN A 69 33.39 -0.36 5.38
CA ASN A 69 34.16 0.87 5.54
C ASN A 69 33.65 2.01 4.65
N GLU A 70 32.51 2.58 5.05
CA GLU A 70 31.84 3.68 4.34
C GLU A 70 32.73 4.88 4.11
N ASN A 71 33.49 5.30 5.13
CA ASN A 71 34.30 6.51 5.05
C ASN A 71 35.44 6.38 4.02
N ALA A 72 36.01 5.17 3.87
CA ALA A 72 37.02 4.93 2.84
C ALA A 72 36.40 4.98 1.44
N VAL A 73 35.24 4.36 1.24
CA VAL A 73 34.53 4.38 -0.04
C VAL A 73 34.14 5.81 -0.43
N LEU A 74 33.57 6.59 0.48
CA LEU A 74 33.16 7.98 0.21
C LEU A 74 34.36 8.89 -0.12
N LYS A 75 35.53 8.66 0.47
CA LYS A 75 36.76 9.43 0.16
C LYS A 75 37.32 9.13 -1.22
N HIS A 76 37.23 7.89 -1.67
CA HIS A 76 37.83 7.45 -2.95
C HIS A 76 36.86 7.57 -4.14
N CYS A 77 35.58 7.61 -3.89
CA CYS A 77 34.58 7.69 -4.94
C CYS A 77 34.21 9.14 -5.25
N LYS A 78 34.69 9.67 -6.39
CA LYS A 78 34.25 10.96 -6.91
C LYS A 78 32.96 10.77 -7.70
N GLY A 79 31.97 11.62 -7.46
CA GLY A 79 30.73 11.66 -8.24
C GLY A 79 29.47 11.47 -7.41
N ASN A 80 28.37 11.02 -8.03
CA ASN A 80 27.02 10.94 -7.46
C ASN A 80 26.87 9.81 -6.41
N ILE A 81 27.78 9.75 -5.46
CA ILE A 81 27.77 8.83 -4.33
C ILE A 81 27.52 9.68 -3.09
N GLN A 82 26.46 9.37 -2.37
CA GLN A 82 26.09 10.10 -1.17
C GLN A 82 25.67 9.14 -0.07
N LYS A 83 25.89 9.53 1.16
CA LYS A 83 25.31 8.81 2.30
C LYS A 83 23.82 9.09 2.36
N VAL A 84 23.02 8.04 2.45
CA VAL A 84 21.56 8.13 2.56
C VAL A 84 21.14 7.41 3.84
N GLU A 85 20.19 8.00 4.54
CA GLU A 85 19.49 7.36 5.66
C GLU A 85 18.18 6.78 5.13
N GLU A 86 17.97 5.48 5.37
CA GLU A 86 16.71 4.84 5.04
C GLU A 86 15.60 5.39 5.94
N LYS A 87 14.54 5.89 5.31
CA LYS A 87 13.36 6.37 6.01
C LYS A 87 12.32 5.26 6.04
N HIS A 88 12.07 4.73 7.22
CA HIS A 88 10.97 3.81 7.47
C HIS A 88 9.77 4.58 8.02
N TYR A 89 8.60 4.23 7.54
CA TYR A 89 7.36 4.73 8.14
C TYR A 89 7.28 4.25 9.58
N GLN A 90 7.05 5.17 10.49
CA GLN A 90 6.81 4.88 11.89
C GLN A 90 5.35 5.18 12.20
N ILE A 91 4.67 4.20 12.77
CA ILE A 91 3.31 4.39 13.28
C ILE A 91 3.39 5.40 14.42
N PRO A 92 2.52 6.44 14.45
CA PRO A 92 2.50 7.39 15.55
C PRO A 92 2.26 6.70 16.89
N SER A 93 2.87 7.22 17.95
CA SER A 93 2.61 6.72 19.31
C SER A 93 1.15 6.90 19.70
N HIS A 94 0.64 5.99 20.51
CA HIS A 94 -0.71 6.03 21.03
C HIS A 94 -0.96 7.23 21.93
N GLY A 95 -2.21 7.71 21.95
CA GLY A 95 -2.71 8.59 23.01
C GLY A 95 -2.91 7.84 24.34
N THR A 96 -3.27 8.59 25.35
CA THR A 96 -3.54 8.06 26.71
C THR A 96 -5.02 7.81 26.97
N GLU A 97 -5.91 8.25 26.08
CA GLU A 97 -7.36 8.06 26.23
C GLU A 97 -7.75 6.62 25.91
N ILE A 98 -8.60 6.05 26.77
CA ILE A 98 -9.16 4.72 26.57
C ILE A 98 -10.44 4.85 25.76
N LEU A 99 -10.52 4.13 24.65
CA LEU A 99 -11.75 4.05 23.87
C LEU A 99 -12.78 3.19 24.57
N ASN A 100 -14.00 3.71 24.74
CA ASN A 100 -15.13 2.98 25.37
C ASN A 100 -15.71 1.87 24.48
N ALA A 101 -15.45 1.94 23.17
CA ALA A 101 -15.79 0.94 22.17
C ALA A 101 -14.65 0.83 21.15
N ARG A 102 -14.64 -0.22 20.34
CA ARG A 102 -13.64 -0.39 19.29
C ARG A 102 -13.76 0.69 18.20
N PRO A 103 -12.66 1.02 17.50
CA PRO A 103 -12.74 1.92 16.34
C PRO A 103 -13.50 1.25 15.21
N VAL A 104 -14.31 2.04 14.49
CA VAL A 104 -15.07 1.60 13.32
C VAL A 104 -14.50 2.28 12.08
N VAL A 105 -14.15 1.49 11.06
CA VAL A 105 -13.70 1.96 9.76
C VAL A 105 -14.82 1.76 8.74
N ILE A 106 -15.28 2.85 8.14
CA ILE A 106 -16.40 2.86 7.19
C ILE A 106 -15.84 2.86 5.77
N GLY A 107 -15.99 1.75 5.09
CA GLY A 107 -15.42 1.46 3.77
C GLY A 107 -14.13 0.64 3.84
N SER A 108 -14.05 -0.37 2.98
CA SER A 108 -12.89 -1.27 2.85
C SER A 108 -12.10 -1.05 1.55
N GLY A 109 -12.15 0.16 1.00
CA GLY A 109 -11.22 0.58 -0.06
C GLY A 109 -9.78 0.66 0.46
N PRO A 110 -8.80 1.09 -0.39
CA PRO A 110 -7.39 1.11 0.02
C PRO A 110 -7.13 1.87 1.32
N ALA A 111 -7.77 3.02 1.51
CA ALA A 111 -7.62 3.82 2.74
C ALA A 111 -8.17 3.08 3.97
N GLY A 112 -9.33 2.45 3.85
CA GLY A 112 -9.94 1.70 4.94
C GLY A 112 -9.16 0.45 5.30
N LEU A 113 -8.70 -0.33 4.31
CA LEU A 113 -7.87 -1.52 4.55
C LEU A 113 -6.56 -1.18 5.27
N PHE A 114 -5.83 -0.15 4.80
CA PHE A 114 -4.60 0.27 5.49
C PHE A 114 -4.87 0.85 6.87
N CYS A 115 -5.95 1.62 7.05
CA CYS A 115 -6.35 2.10 8.37
C CYS A 115 -6.65 0.95 9.33
N ALA A 116 -7.49 -0.01 8.90
CA ALA A 116 -7.81 -1.18 9.70
C ALA A 116 -6.58 -2.03 10.00
N TYR A 117 -5.68 -2.21 9.03
CA TYR A 117 -4.44 -2.95 9.22
C TYR A 117 -3.53 -2.29 10.27
N LEU A 118 -3.31 -0.98 10.18
CA LEU A 118 -2.52 -0.25 11.17
C LEU A 118 -3.15 -0.31 12.57
N LEU A 119 -4.47 -0.11 12.67
CA LEU A 119 -5.20 -0.24 13.94
C LEU A 119 -5.08 -1.65 14.53
N ALA A 120 -5.18 -2.68 13.69
CA ALA A 120 -5.05 -4.06 14.12
C ALA A 120 -3.63 -4.38 14.61
N LEU A 121 -2.58 -3.91 13.92
CA LEU A 121 -1.19 -4.03 14.35
C LEU A 121 -0.94 -3.41 15.72
N GLU A 122 -1.63 -2.32 16.02
CA GLU A 122 -1.57 -1.62 17.31
C GLU A 122 -2.57 -2.18 18.37
N GLY A 123 -3.26 -3.28 18.07
CA GLY A 123 -4.13 -4.00 19.01
C GLY A 123 -5.51 -3.39 19.23
N TYR A 124 -5.95 -2.45 18.41
CA TYR A 124 -7.26 -1.77 18.56
C TYR A 124 -8.48 -2.59 18.15
N ARG A 125 -8.34 -3.72 17.48
CA ARG A 125 -9.42 -4.61 17.02
C ARG A 125 -10.51 -3.87 16.23
N PRO A 126 -10.20 -3.25 15.09
CA PRO A 126 -11.16 -2.44 14.35
C PRO A 126 -12.34 -3.26 13.84
N LEU A 127 -13.51 -2.62 13.74
CA LEU A 127 -14.65 -3.11 12.97
C LEU A 127 -14.66 -2.39 11.62
N VAL A 128 -14.64 -3.13 10.54
CA VAL A 128 -14.73 -2.58 9.19
C VAL A 128 -16.13 -2.82 8.64
N LEU A 129 -16.81 -1.75 8.25
CA LEU A 129 -18.14 -1.79 7.64
C LEU A 129 -18.01 -1.51 6.16
N GLU A 130 -18.39 -2.47 5.33
CA GLU A 130 -18.35 -2.34 3.87
C GLU A 130 -19.74 -2.54 3.29
N ARG A 131 -20.18 -1.59 2.47
CA ARG A 131 -21.48 -1.62 1.81
C ARG A 131 -21.60 -2.73 0.78
N GLY A 132 -20.52 -2.99 0.06
CA GLY A 132 -20.43 -4.02 -0.96
C GLY A 132 -19.99 -5.37 -0.41
N ALA A 133 -19.67 -6.27 -1.33
CA ALA A 133 -19.22 -7.62 -1.05
C ALA A 133 -17.72 -7.70 -0.74
N CYS A 134 -17.29 -8.83 -0.20
CA CYS A 134 -15.87 -9.19 -0.13
C CYS A 134 -15.29 -9.38 -1.55
N VAL A 135 -13.98 -9.35 -1.67
CA VAL A 135 -13.31 -9.32 -2.99
C VAL A 135 -13.62 -10.57 -3.82
N GLU A 136 -13.81 -11.72 -3.21
CA GLU A 136 -14.13 -12.99 -3.88
C GLU A 136 -15.57 -13.01 -4.44
N GLU A 137 -16.53 -12.44 -3.73
CA GLU A 137 -17.91 -12.29 -4.22
C GLU A 137 -18.00 -11.20 -5.26
N ARG A 138 -17.32 -10.09 -5.03
CA ARG A 138 -17.23 -8.96 -5.94
C ARG A 138 -16.70 -9.37 -7.31
N LYS A 139 -15.73 -10.29 -7.37
CA LYS A 139 -15.25 -10.85 -8.64
C LYS A 139 -16.37 -11.54 -9.41
N LYS A 140 -17.23 -12.30 -8.73
CA LYS A 140 -18.40 -12.95 -9.35
C LYS A 140 -19.44 -11.93 -9.81
N ASP A 141 -19.66 -10.86 -9.06
CA ASP A 141 -20.58 -9.78 -9.41
C ASP A 141 -20.10 -9.04 -10.65
N GLU A 142 -18.79 -8.82 -10.76
CA GLU A 142 -18.15 -8.23 -11.94
C GLU A 142 -18.31 -9.14 -13.17
N ASP A 143 -17.98 -10.42 -13.06
CA ASP A 143 -18.12 -11.39 -14.13
C ASP A 143 -19.58 -11.45 -14.62
N ARG A 144 -20.54 -11.51 -13.69
CA ARG A 144 -21.97 -11.47 -14.01
C ARG A 144 -22.36 -10.20 -14.75
N PHE A 145 -21.84 -9.04 -14.35
CA PHE A 145 -22.10 -7.78 -15.03
C PHE A 145 -21.60 -7.80 -16.47
N TRP A 146 -20.39 -8.30 -16.71
CA TRP A 146 -19.83 -8.38 -18.06
C TRP A 146 -20.57 -9.37 -18.95
N GLU A 147 -21.10 -10.46 -18.37
CA GLU A 147 -21.88 -11.45 -19.11
C GLU A 147 -23.32 -11.00 -19.41
N THR A 148 -23.97 -10.33 -18.48
CA THR A 148 -25.41 -10.08 -18.53
C THR A 148 -25.79 -8.60 -18.74
N GLY A 149 -24.89 -7.66 -18.48
CA GLY A 149 -25.15 -6.22 -18.44
C GLY A 149 -25.95 -5.77 -17.20
N VAL A 150 -26.23 -6.66 -16.23
CA VAL A 150 -26.99 -6.35 -15.02
C VAL A 150 -26.06 -5.84 -13.94
N LEU A 151 -26.16 -4.55 -13.62
CA LEU A 151 -25.35 -3.89 -12.59
C LEU A 151 -25.93 -4.11 -11.19
N ASP A 152 -25.09 -4.62 -10.28
CA ASP A 152 -25.36 -4.50 -8.84
C ASP A 152 -24.87 -3.13 -8.35
N THR A 153 -25.77 -2.33 -7.79
CA THR A 153 -25.46 -0.97 -7.34
C THR A 153 -24.67 -0.93 -6.04
N SER A 154 -24.59 -2.02 -5.32
CA SER A 154 -23.88 -2.14 -4.03
C SER A 154 -22.53 -2.82 -4.16
N SER A 155 -22.38 -3.75 -5.12
CA SER A 155 -21.17 -4.54 -5.34
C SER A 155 -20.83 -4.59 -6.83
N ASN A 156 -19.74 -3.96 -7.26
CA ASN A 156 -19.36 -3.84 -8.67
C ASN A 156 -17.89 -3.40 -8.80
N VAL A 157 -17.44 -3.02 -10.00
CA VAL A 157 -16.09 -2.51 -10.28
C VAL A 157 -15.72 -1.31 -9.40
N GLN A 158 -16.69 -0.51 -8.96
CA GLN A 158 -16.47 0.72 -8.19
C GLN A 158 -16.59 0.50 -6.68
N PHE A 159 -17.52 -0.35 -6.23
CA PHE A 159 -17.88 -0.56 -4.83
C PHE A 159 -17.58 -1.97 -4.38
N GLY A 160 -17.24 -2.10 -3.09
CA GLY A 160 -16.86 -3.35 -2.42
C GLY A 160 -15.41 -3.34 -1.97
N GLU A 161 -15.00 -4.43 -1.35
CA GLU A 161 -13.68 -4.60 -0.75
C GLU A 161 -12.54 -4.33 -1.74
N GLY A 162 -11.50 -3.62 -1.30
CA GLY A 162 -10.38 -3.20 -2.12
C GLY A 162 -10.63 -1.94 -2.96
N GLY A 163 -11.90 -1.49 -3.09
CA GLY A 163 -12.28 -0.31 -3.86
C GLY A 163 -12.09 -0.47 -5.37
N ALA A 164 -12.24 0.61 -6.13
CA ALA A 164 -12.15 0.59 -7.59
C ALA A 164 -10.76 0.18 -8.13
N GLY A 165 -9.70 0.32 -7.33
CA GLY A 165 -8.34 -0.02 -7.71
C GLY A 165 -8.11 -1.51 -7.93
N THR A 166 -8.82 -2.37 -7.22
CA THR A 166 -8.65 -3.83 -7.28
C THR A 166 -8.96 -4.41 -8.67
N PHE A 167 -9.95 -3.86 -9.36
CA PHE A 167 -10.38 -4.29 -10.69
C PHE A 167 -9.95 -3.32 -11.80
N SER A 168 -8.90 -2.54 -11.56
CA SER A 168 -8.29 -1.65 -12.54
C SER A 168 -7.07 -2.30 -13.21
N ASP A 169 -6.31 -1.51 -13.98
CA ASP A 169 -5.09 -1.99 -14.64
C ASP A 169 -3.90 -2.21 -13.69
N GLY A 170 -4.08 -2.08 -12.38
CA GLY A 170 -3.09 -2.40 -11.35
C GLY A 170 -1.83 -1.53 -11.34
N LYS A 171 -1.84 -0.40 -12.02
CA LYS A 171 -0.71 0.54 -12.03
C LYS A 171 -0.59 1.26 -10.69
N LEU A 172 0.58 1.18 -10.08
CA LEU A 172 0.89 1.83 -8.80
C LEU A 172 1.69 3.13 -8.99
N ASN A 173 1.38 3.89 -10.04
CA ASN A 173 2.10 5.13 -10.32
C ASN A 173 1.66 6.26 -9.39
N THR A 174 2.60 6.95 -8.78
CA THR A 174 2.35 8.13 -7.97
C THR A 174 3.38 9.22 -8.28
N LEU A 175 2.94 10.49 -8.23
CA LEU A 175 3.82 11.66 -8.29
C LEU A 175 4.21 12.17 -6.89
N VAL A 176 3.68 11.55 -5.83
CA VAL A 176 3.97 11.93 -4.45
C VAL A 176 5.42 11.58 -4.12
N LYS A 177 6.16 12.56 -3.60
CA LYS A 177 7.52 12.35 -3.07
C LYS A 177 7.39 11.75 -1.67
N ASP A 178 7.91 10.52 -1.51
CA ASP A 178 7.88 9.82 -0.22
C ASP A 178 8.93 10.36 0.73
N LYS A 179 8.55 11.40 1.50
CA LYS A 179 9.43 12.01 2.50
C LYS A 179 9.49 11.25 3.83
N THR A 180 8.52 10.40 4.09
CA THR A 180 8.27 9.76 5.39
C THR A 180 8.27 8.24 5.35
N GLY A 181 8.52 7.63 4.20
CA GLY A 181 8.51 6.18 4.00
C GLY A 181 7.10 5.55 3.84
N ARG A 182 6.05 6.36 3.69
CA ARG A 182 4.66 5.85 3.57
C ARG A 182 4.43 5.05 2.31
N ASN A 183 4.89 5.54 1.15
CA ASN A 183 4.78 4.80 -0.11
C ASN A 183 5.55 3.48 -0.03
N ARG A 184 6.74 3.53 0.55
CA ARG A 184 7.55 2.33 0.76
C ARG A 184 6.82 1.32 1.63
N PHE A 185 6.23 1.76 2.74
CA PHE A 185 5.43 0.91 3.63
C PHE A 185 4.25 0.25 2.90
N VAL A 186 3.53 0.99 2.05
CA VAL A 186 2.42 0.45 1.25
C VAL A 186 2.91 -0.66 0.31
N LEU A 187 4.00 -0.42 -0.43
CA LEU A 187 4.55 -1.41 -1.35
C LEU A 187 5.09 -2.65 -0.61
N GLU A 188 5.75 -2.47 0.52
CA GLU A 188 6.23 -3.57 1.38
C GLU A 188 5.08 -4.38 1.95
N THR A 189 3.96 -3.73 2.30
CA THR A 189 2.73 -4.39 2.71
C THR A 189 2.16 -5.24 1.59
N PHE A 190 2.10 -4.73 0.36
CA PHE A 190 1.65 -5.52 -0.79
C PHE A 190 2.55 -6.73 -1.04
N VAL A 191 3.87 -6.56 -0.94
CA VAL A 191 4.81 -7.69 -1.05
C VAL A 191 4.64 -8.69 0.07
N LYS A 192 4.41 -8.25 1.30
CA LYS A 192 4.10 -9.13 2.45
C LYS A 192 2.89 -10.02 2.15
N PHE A 193 1.90 -9.49 1.45
CA PHE A 193 0.65 -10.17 1.11
C PHE A 193 0.61 -10.75 -0.31
N GLY A 194 1.76 -10.98 -0.94
CA GLY A 194 1.89 -11.80 -2.14
C GLY A 194 2.19 -11.07 -3.45
N ALA A 195 2.33 -9.75 -3.45
CA ALA A 195 2.80 -9.04 -4.63
C ALA A 195 4.28 -9.32 -4.91
N ASP A 196 4.70 -9.26 -6.17
CA ASP A 196 6.10 -9.44 -6.55
C ASP A 196 6.99 -8.34 -5.93
N LYS A 197 8.21 -8.74 -5.53
CA LYS A 197 9.21 -7.83 -4.94
C LYS A 197 9.67 -6.75 -5.91
N ASP A 198 9.49 -6.93 -7.20
CA ASP A 198 9.90 -5.96 -8.21
C ASP A 198 9.17 -4.63 -8.10
N ILE A 199 7.93 -4.60 -7.56
CA ILE A 199 7.18 -3.37 -7.31
C ILE A 199 7.92 -2.40 -6.39
N LEU A 200 8.85 -2.90 -5.58
CA LEU A 200 9.63 -2.08 -4.64
C LEU A 200 10.64 -1.19 -5.33
N TYR A 201 11.03 -1.52 -6.58
CA TYR A 201 12.09 -0.79 -7.30
C TYR A 201 11.76 -0.49 -8.76
N ALA A 202 10.77 -1.13 -9.35
CA ALA A 202 10.34 -0.85 -10.72
C ALA A 202 9.92 0.61 -10.88
N HIS A 203 10.35 1.27 -11.94
CA HIS A 203 10.01 2.68 -12.19
C HIS A 203 8.51 2.92 -12.40
N LYS A 204 7.81 1.92 -12.94
CA LYS A 204 6.36 1.91 -13.12
C LYS A 204 5.85 0.59 -12.57
N PRO A 205 5.69 0.48 -11.24
CA PRO A 205 5.24 -0.75 -10.63
C PRO A 205 3.80 -1.07 -11.05
N HIS A 206 3.55 -2.33 -11.25
CA HIS A 206 2.26 -2.86 -11.68
C HIS A 206 1.98 -4.15 -10.91
N ILE A 207 0.75 -4.30 -10.43
CA ILE A 207 0.26 -5.53 -9.81
C ILE A 207 -0.97 -5.97 -10.62
N GLY A 208 -0.95 -7.20 -11.16
CA GLY A 208 -2.08 -7.76 -11.87
C GLY A 208 -3.35 -7.84 -10.99
N THR A 209 -4.51 -7.76 -11.60
CA THR A 209 -5.80 -7.81 -10.90
C THR A 209 -5.92 -9.08 -10.05
N ASP A 210 -5.52 -10.23 -10.58
CA ASP A 210 -5.57 -11.51 -9.86
C ASP A 210 -4.73 -11.46 -8.58
N VAL A 211 -3.52 -10.92 -8.68
CA VAL A 211 -2.63 -10.76 -7.51
C VAL A 211 -3.19 -9.75 -6.52
N LEU A 212 -3.84 -8.66 -6.99
CA LEU A 212 -4.48 -7.69 -6.09
C LEU A 212 -5.65 -8.29 -5.31
N ILE A 213 -6.45 -9.17 -5.92
CA ILE A 213 -7.51 -9.91 -5.25
C ILE A 213 -6.93 -10.71 -4.07
N ASP A 214 -5.85 -11.45 -4.33
CA ASP A 214 -5.18 -12.25 -3.30
C ASP A 214 -4.57 -11.38 -2.20
N VAL A 215 -3.91 -10.28 -2.56
CA VAL A 215 -3.33 -9.33 -1.60
C VAL A 215 -4.41 -8.75 -0.69
N VAL A 216 -5.53 -8.31 -1.23
CA VAL A 216 -6.65 -7.74 -0.47
C VAL A 216 -7.26 -8.78 0.47
N SER A 217 -7.49 -10.00 -0.02
CA SER A 217 -8.00 -11.12 0.77
C SER A 217 -7.06 -11.46 1.93
N GLN A 218 -5.75 -11.56 1.68
CA GLN A 218 -4.76 -11.85 2.70
C GLN A 218 -4.62 -10.72 3.72
N MET A 219 -4.70 -9.46 3.30
CA MET A 219 -4.75 -8.31 4.23
C MET A 219 -5.93 -8.41 5.18
N ARG A 220 -7.13 -8.72 4.68
CA ARG A 220 -8.32 -8.96 5.50
C ARG A 220 -8.09 -10.08 6.51
N GLN A 221 -7.57 -11.23 6.06
CA GLN A 221 -7.31 -12.36 6.93
C GLN A 221 -6.33 -12.01 8.06
N GLU A 222 -5.28 -11.23 7.75
CA GLU A 222 -4.34 -10.75 8.77
C GLU A 222 -5.03 -9.83 9.78
N ILE A 223 -5.86 -8.87 9.32
CA ILE A 223 -6.62 -7.98 10.20
C ILE A 223 -7.53 -8.79 11.14
N ILE A 224 -8.20 -9.81 10.60
CA ILE A 224 -9.07 -10.71 11.40
C ILE A 224 -8.23 -11.50 12.40
N SER A 225 -7.08 -12.03 12.01
CA SER A 225 -6.18 -12.78 12.91
C SER A 225 -5.69 -11.94 14.08
N LEU A 226 -5.55 -10.63 13.87
CA LEU A 226 -5.19 -9.64 14.87
C LEU A 226 -6.39 -9.14 15.71
N GLY A 227 -7.57 -9.72 15.53
CA GLY A 227 -8.80 -9.43 16.30
C GLY A 227 -9.69 -8.34 15.69
N GLY A 228 -9.43 -7.91 14.46
CA GLY A 228 -10.36 -7.08 13.68
C GLY A 228 -11.55 -7.89 13.15
N GLU A 229 -12.56 -7.20 12.65
CA GLU A 229 -13.77 -7.82 12.11
C GLU A 229 -14.26 -7.05 10.88
N PHE A 230 -14.85 -7.77 9.92
CA PHE A 230 -15.45 -7.20 8.71
C PHE A 230 -16.92 -7.54 8.63
N CYS A 231 -17.76 -6.52 8.38
CA CYS A 231 -19.16 -6.66 8.05
C CYS A 231 -19.38 -6.17 6.62
N PHE A 232 -19.51 -7.11 5.70
CA PHE A 232 -19.87 -6.84 4.31
C PHE A 232 -21.39 -6.64 4.17
N HIS A 233 -21.82 -6.10 3.03
CA HIS A 233 -23.23 -5.77 2.76
C HIS A 233 -23.83 -4.88 3.85
N THR A 234 -22.99 -4.08 4.51
CA THR A 234 -23.39 -3.25 5.66
C THR A 234 -23.13 -1.78 5.35
N GLN A 235 -24.20 -1.03 5.14
CA GLN A 235 -24.17 0.39 4.81
C GLN A 235 -24.40 1.23 6.04
N VAL A 236 -23.51 2.17 6.34
CA VAL A 236 -23.76 3.24 7.33
C VAL A 236 -24.70 4.28 6.71
N THR A 237 -25.81 4.56 7.36
CA THR A 237 -26.85 5.48 6.88
C THR A 237 -26.95 6.75 7.68
N ASP A 238 -26.51 6.74 8.95
CA ASP A 238 -26.58 7.90 9.85
C ASP A 238 -25.53 7.80 10.94
N ILE A 239 -25.18 8.94 11.54
CA ILE A 239 -24.23 9.06 12.64
C ILE A 239 -24.77 10.01 13.70
N ASP A 240 -24.80 9.54 14.92
CA ASP A 240 -25.01 10.39 16.08
C ASP A 240 -23.70 10.65 16.81
N LEU A 241 -23.20 11.87 16.70
CA LEU A 241 -21.95 12.30 17.33
C LEU A 241 -22.06 12.41 18.86
N ASN A 242 -23.26 12.64 19.38
CA ASN A 242 -23.48 12.78 20.83
C ASN A 242 -23.43 11.42 21.53
N SER A 243 -24.15 10.44 20.99
CA SER A 243 -24.13 9.06 21.50
C SER A 243 -22.96 8.23 20.99
N LYS A 244 -22.19 8.74 20.01
CA LYS A 244 -21.10 8.02 19.31
C LYS A 244 -21.59 6.70 18.71
N THR A 245 -22.73 6.75 18.02
CA THR A 245 -23.33 5.58 17.38
C THR A 245 -23.50 5.77 15.88
N LEU A 246 -23.50 4.67 15.17
CA LEU A 246 -23.70 4.57 13.73
C LEU A 246 -24.95 3.75 13.47
N LYS A 247 -25.90 4.29 12.69
CA LYS A 247 -26.99 3.48 12.15
C LYS A 247 -26.52 2.77 10.92
N VAL A 248 -26.79 1.49 10.83
CA VAL A 248 -26.40 0.63 9.72
C VAL A 248 -27.59 -0.13 9.16
N VAL A 249 -27.53 -0.40 7.87
CA VAL A 249 -28.47 -1.27 7.16
C VAL A 249 -27.68 -2.44 6.60
N HIS A 250 -28.06 -3.64 6.99
CA HIS A 250 -27.54 -4.88 6.45
C HIS A 250 -28.34 -5.25 5.19
N ASN A 251 -27.71 -5.10 4.02
CA ASN A 251 -28.31 -5.40 2.72
C ASN A 251 -28.10 -6.89 2.36
N THR A 252 -28.56 -7.77 3.24
CA THR A 252 -28.62 -9.22 3.03
C THR A 252 -29.99 -9.61 2.48
N LYS A 253 -30.28 -10.93 2.33
CA LYS A 253 -31.60 -11.42 1.90
C LYS A 253 -32.74 -10.89 2.77
N ASP A 254 -32.47 -10.74 4.06
CA ASP A 254 -33.38 -10.14 5.04
C ASP A 254 -32.75 -8.81 5.48
N THR A 255 -33.16 -7.71 4.83
CA THR A 255 -32.69 -6.37 5.17
C THR A 255 -33.03 -6.05 6.63
N SER A 256 -32.04 -5.69 7.42
CA SER A 256 -32.19 -5.33 8.83
C SER A 256 -31.44 -4.05 9.17
N GLU A 257 -31.95 -3.31 10.13
CA GLU A 257 -31.30 -2.12 10.68
C GLU A 257 -30.69 -2.43 12.03
N ASP A 258 -29.55 -1.82 12.34
CA ASP A 258 -28.86 -1.95 13.62
C ASP A 258 -28.17 -0.63 14.01
N THR A 259 -27.75 -0.54 15.26
CA THR A 259 -27.01 0.60 15.79
C THR A 259 -25.73 0.11 16.45
N ILE A 260 -24.60 0.61 15.96
CA ILE A 260 -23.25 0.20 16.38
C ILE A 260 -22.60 1.33 17.16
N SER A 261 -22.10 1.05 18.36
CA SER A 261 -21.28 1.99 19.12
C SER A 261 -19.86 2.05 18.56
N ALA A 262 -19.31 3.26 18.40
CA ALA A 262 -17.96 3.49 17.89
C ALA A 262 -17.12 4.29 18.90
N GLY A 263 -15.97 3.75 19.32
CA GLY A 263 -15.01 4.52 20.11
C GLY A 263 -14.36 5.64 19.32
N ALA A 264 -14.16 5.39 18.03
CA ALA A 264 -13.77 6.36 17.00
C ALA A 264 -14.35 5.88 15.66
N ALA A 265 -14.73 6.79 14.77
CA ALA A 265 -15.20 6.48 13.44
C ALA A 265 -14.23 7.07 12.38
N VAL A 266 -13.82 6.23 11.43
CA VAL A 266 -12.96 6.64 10.31
C VAL A 266 -13.74 6.49 9.01
N PHE A 267 -13.93 7.59 8.30
CA PHE A 267 -14.60 7.62 7.01
C PHE A 267 -13.60 7.35 5.89
N ALA A 268 -13.66 6.16 5.30
CA ALA A 268 -12.83 5.74 4.17
C ALA A 268 -13.69 5.40 2.94
N ILE A 269 -14.75 6.17 2.72
CA ILE A 269 -15.84 5.93 1.76
C ILE A 269 -15.51 6.22 0.30
N GLY A 270 -14.31 6.73 0.03
CA GLY A 270 -13.80 6.98 -1.31
C GLY A 270 -14.46 8.17 -2.03
N HIS A 271 -13.97 8.44 -3.23
CA HIS A 271 -14.40 9.56 -4.06
C HIS A 271 -15.86 9.44 -4.55
N SER A 272 -16.40 8.24 -4.62
CA SER A 272 -17.74 7.99 -5.18
C SER A 272 -18.88 8.32 -4.24
N ALA A 273 -18.60 8.61 -2.96
CA ALA A 273 -19.60 9.04 -1.99
C ALA A 273 -19.92 10.54 -2.13
N ARG A 274 -20.36 10.94 -3.30
CA ARG A 274 -20.57 12.36 -3.68
C ARG A 274 -21.53 13.09 -2.76
N CYS A 275 -22.61 12.44 -2.32
CA CYS A 275 -23.59 13.08 -1.47
C CYS A 275 -22.97 13.60 -0.17
N LEU A 276 -22.06 12.85 0.44
CA LEU A 276 -21.40 13.29 1.68
C LEU A 276 -20.35 14.37 1.40
N LEU A 277 -19.61 14.26 0.30
CA LEU A 277 -18.61 15.26 -0.09
C LEU A 277 -19.25 16.63 -0.35
N TYR A 278 -20.38 16.66 -1.08
CA TYR A 278 -21.11 17.92 -1.33
C TYR A 278 -21.74 18.54 -0.10
N THR A 279 -22.10 17.76 0.90
CA THR A 279 -22.60 18.31 2.17
C THR A 279 -21.51 18.85 3.08
N SER A 280 -20.29 18.34 2.98
CA SER A 280 -19.14 18.86 3.74
C SER A 280 -18.53 20.10 3.09
N ASP A 281 -18.46 20.18 1.75
CA ASP A 281 -17.94 21.36 1.04
C ASP A 281 -18.83 22.58 1.20
N ALA A 282 -20.15 22.40 1.35
CA ALA A 282 -21.07 23.49 1.65
C ALA A 282 -20.82 24.15 3.03
N ALA A 283 -20.04 23.53 3.89
CA ALA A 283 -19.66 24.09 5.19
C ALA A 283 -18.40 24.97 5.15
N ASP A 284 -17.60 24.84 4.11
CA ASP A 284 -16.35 25.63 3.94
C ASP A 284 -16.57 26.96 3.18
N ASP A 285 -17.74 27.15 2.56
CA ASP A 285 -18.10 28.37 1.82
C ASP A 285 -18.82 29.43 2.71
N GLY A 286 -18.71 29.31 4.04
CA GLY A 286 -19.32 30.18 5.02
C GLY A 286 -18.31 31.10 5.75
#